data_1171a4d5d200d534c6b460e294e78829
#
_entry.id   1171a4d5d200d534c6b460e294e78829
#
_cell.length_a   1.000
_cell.length_b   1.000
_cell.length_c   1.000
_cell.angle_alpha   90.00
_cell.angle_beta   90.00
_cell.angle_gamma   90.00
#
_symmetry.space_group_name_H-M   'P 1'
#
loop_
_entity.id
_entity.type
_entity.pdbx_description
1 polymer ?
#
loop_
_entity_poly.entity_id
_entity_poly.type
_entity_poly.pdbx_seq_one_letter_code
_entity_poly.pdbx_strand_id
1 'polypeptide(L)'
;MVGWLSMPEAMITYRGVVYPWHCDHMGHMNVMWYVGKFDEATWQILAAVGASPSRMRTEGFGLVAVEQHIEYKRELRAGDLLTIRSSVLEAWEKSVRFVHQMTNEESGELAAKTVVTGVCIDISARKARALPHDIFRRIASLNE
;
A
#
# COMPACT_ATOMS: atom_id res chain seq x y z
N MET A 1 17.68 -0.02 -12.34
CA MET A 1 16.61 0.05 -11.34
C MET A 1 15.55 1.06 -11.77
N VAL A 2 14.32 0.67 -11.68
CA VAL A 2 13.20 1.52 -12.06
C VAL A 2 12.72 2.27 -10.82
N GLY A 3 12.78 3.61 -10.87
CA GLY A 3 12.25 4.43 -9.80
C GLY A 3 10.73 4.49 -9.87
N TRP A 4 10.10 4.99 -8.80
CA TRP A 4 8.64 5.10 -8.76
C TRP A 4 8.11 6.01 -9.87
N LEU A 5 8.89 7.00 -10.29
CA LEU A 5 8.50 7.91 -11.38
C LEU A 5 8.32 7.21 -12.72
N SER A 6 8.96 6.06 -12.90
CA SER A 6 8.87 5.30 -14.14
C SER A 6 7.85 4.18 -14.09
N MET A 7 7.16 4.01 -12.96
CA MET A 7 6.09 3.02 -12.85
C MET A 7 4.81 3.60 -13.46
N PRO A 8 4.32 3.00 -14.55
CA PRO A 8 3.02 3.41 -15.07
C PRO A 8 1.95 3.11 -14.03
N GLU A 9 0.88 3.84 -14.05
CA GLU A 9 -0.27 3.63 -13.16
C GLU A 9 0.01 3.85 -11.67
N ALA A 10 1.17 4.42 -11.29
CA ALA A 10 1.40 4.79 -9.91
C ALA A 10 0.42 5.89 -9.51
N MET A 11 -0.30 5.68 -8.42
CA MET A 11 -1.31 6.63 -7.94
C MET A 11 -0.97 7.09 -6.53
N ILE A 12 -1.37 8.30 -6.19
CA ILE A 12 -1.22 8.81 -4.83
C ILE A 12 -2.26 8.13 -3.95
N THR A 13 -1.79 7.42 -2.93
CA THR A 13 -2.64 6.67 -2.00
C THR A 13 -2.61 7.23 -0.59
N TYR A 14 -1.70 8.16 -0.31
CA TYR A 14 -1.60 8.78 1.00
C TYR A 14 -0.84 10.09 0.91
N ARG A 15 -1.32 11.10 1.65
CA ARG A 15 -0.58 12.34 1.90
C ARG A 15 -0.69 12.67 3.36
N GLY A 16 0.42 13.06 3.96
CA GLY A 16 0.41 13.36 5.39
C GLY A 16 1.60 14.17 5.84
N VAL A 17 1.62 14.39 7.12
CA VAL A 17 2.65 15.14 7.83
C VAL A 17 3.20 14.25 8.92
N VAL A 18 4.50 14.30 9.13
CA VAL A 18 5.10 13.65 10.30
C VAL A 18 4.89 14.55 11.49
N TYR A 19 4.09 14.13 12.46
CA TYR A 19 3.89 14.86 13.69
C TYR A 19 4.90 14.43 14.76
N PRO A 20 5.15 15.27 15.78
CA PRO A 20 6.10 14.91 16.84
C PRO A 20 5.82 13.56 17.51
N TRP A 21 4.54 13.20 17.68
CA TRP A 21 4.17 11.91 18.30
C TRP A 21 4.41 10.71 17.39
N HIS A 22 4.73 10.92 16.11
CA HIS A 22 5.17 9.85 15.21
C HIS A 22 6.66 9.52 15.40
N CYS A 23 7.39 10.40 16.09
CA CYS A 23 8.83 10.26 16.26
C CYS A 23 9.17 9.55 17.57
N ASP A 24 10.30 8.86 17.57
CA ASP A 24 10.83 8.24 18.77
C ASP A 24 12.03 9.04 19.31
N HIS A 25 12.70 8.49 20.32
CA HIS A 25 13.85 9.14 20.96
C HIS A 25 15.05 9.33 20.02
N MET A 26 15.06 8.65 18.86
CA MET A 26 16.12 8.83 17.86
C MET A 26 15.93 10.10 17.04
N GLY A 27 14.78 10.78 17.20
CA GLY A 27 14.52 12.06 16.56
C GLY A 27 13.95 11.96 15.15
N HIS A 28 13.43 10.80 14.77
CA HIS A 28 12.79 10.63 13.47
C HIS A 28 11.59 9.69 13.57
N MET A 29 10.81 9.63 12.50
CA MET A 29 9.58 8.83 12.50
C MET A 29 9.91 7.37 12.82
N ASN A 30 9.16 6.82 13.79
CA ASN A 30 9.34 5.43 14.23
C ASN A 30 8.80 4.47 13.17
N VAL A 31 9.41 3.28 13.10
CA VAL A 31 9.07 2.26 12.10
C VAL A 31 7.59 1.88 12.12
N MET A 32 6.94 1.90 13.29
CA MET A 32 5.52 1.52 13.36
C MET A 32 4.64 2.46 12.53
N TRP A 33 5.02 3.71 12.37
CA TRP A 33 4.25 4.67 11.59
C TRP A 33 4.47 4.51 10.10
N TYR A 34 5.64 4.03 9.67
CA TYR A 34 5.83 3.64 8.27
C TYR A 34 4.85 2.53 7.90
N VAL A 35 4.79 1.49 8.73
CA VAL A 35 3.88 0.36 8.50
C VAL A 35 2.43 0.83 8.50
N GLY A 36 2.04 1.65 9.47
CA GLY A 36 0.67 2.16 9.57
C GLY A 36 0.26 2.97 8.35
N LYS A 37 1.15 3.84 7.87
CA LYS A 37 0.86 4.68 6.69
C LYS A 37 0.81 3.85 5.41
N PHE A 38 1.66 2.86 5.28
CA PHE A 38 1.59 1.91 4.16
C PHE A 38 0.30 1.11 4.20
N ASP A 39 -0.19 0.75 5.39
CA ASP A 39 -1.47 0.07 5.52
C ASP A 39 -2.62 0.96 5.02
N GLU A 40 -2.62 2.23 5.42
CA GLU A 40 -3.63 3.17 4.93
C GLU A 40 -3.58 3.28 3.40
N ALA A 41 -2.39 3.30 2.82
CA ALA A 41 -2.22 3.34 1.38
C ALA A 41 -2.81 2.09 0.70
N THR A 42 -2.65 0.93 1.33
CA THR A 42 -3.22 -0.32 0.81
C THR A 42 -4.73 -0.24 0.72
N TRP A 43 -5.40 0.31 1.74
CA TRP A 43 -6.85 0.49 1.70
C TRP A 43 -7.29 1.38 0.54
N GLN A 44 -6.52 2.42 0.25
CA GLN A 44 -6.85 3.34 -0.83
C GLN A 44 -6.71 2.67 -2.21
N ILE A 45 -5.64 1.91 -2.44
CA ILE A 45 -5.48 1.24 -3.73
C ILE A 45 -6.50 0.12 -3.89
N LEU A 46 -6.87 -0.57 -2.82
CA LEU A 46 -7.92 -1.58 -2.86
C LEU A 46 -9.26 -0.95 -3.26
N ALA A 47 -9.61 0.19 -2.67
CA ALA A 47 -10.83 0.90 -3.03
C ALA A 47 -10.81 1.33 -4.51
N ALA A 48 -9.66 1.77 -5.00
CA ALA A 48 -9.51 2.21 -6.38
C ALA A 48 -9.75 1.08 -7.39
N VAL A 49 -9.45 -0.16 -7.03
CA VAL A 49 -9.69 -1.32 -7.92
C VAL A 49 -11.04 -1.99 -7.65
N GLY A 50 -11.87 -1.41 -6.79
CA GLY A 50 -13.22 -1.90 -6.55
C GLY A 50 -13.42 -2.71 -5.28
N ALA A 51 -12.36 -2.93 -4.50
CA ALA A 51 -12.43 -3.64 -3.23
C ALA A 51 -12.59 -2.65 -2.08
N SER A 52 -13.71 -1.93 -2.07
CA SER A 52 -14.01 -0.99 -0.99
C SER A 52 -14.36 -1.74 0.30
N PRO A 53 -14.18 -1.10 1.47
CA PRO A 53 -14.58 -1.74 2.74
C PRO A 53 -16.04 -2.16 2.78
N SER A 54 -16.96 -1.35 2.25
CA SER A 54 -18.38 -1.69 2.23
C SER A 54 -18.67 -2.89 1.34
N ARG A 55 -18.03 -2.96 0.19
CA ARG A 55 -18.21 -4.09 -0.73
C ARG A 55 -17.69 -5.38 -0.10
N MET A 56 -16.51 -5.31 0.52
CA MET A 56 -15.96 -6.48 1.20
C MET A 56 -16.88 -7.00 2.30
N ARG A 57 -17.47 -6.11 3.09
CA ARG A 57 -18.44 -6.50 4.12
C ARG A 57 -19.68 -7.13 3.51
N THR A 58 -20.22 -6.53 2.45
CA THR A 58 -21.45 -7.00 1.82
C THR A 58 -21.26 -8.35 1.13
N GLU A 59 -20.14 -8.52 0.44
CA GLU A 59 -19.88 -9.74 -0.35
C GLU A 59 -19.10 -10.81 0.42
N GLY A 60 -18.66 -10.52 1.64
CA GLY A 60 -18.05 -11.52 2.51
C GLY A 60 -16.63 -11.93 2.16
N PHE A 61 -15.87 -11.05 1.53
CA PHE A 61 -14.47 -11.32 1.25
C PHE A 61 -13.58 -10.22 1.82
N GLY A 62 -12.29 -10.53 1.95
CA GLY A 62 -11.31 -9.57 2.39
C GLY A 62 -9.96 -9.87 1.78
N LEU A 63 -9.06 -8.92 1.87
CA LEU A 63 -7.66 -9.13 1.51
C LEU A 63 -6.82 -9.02 2.77
N VAL A 64 -6.03 -10.06 3.03
CA VAL A 64 -5.18 -10.10 4.21
C VAL A 64 -3.72 -10.08 3.76
N ALA A 65 -2.91 -9.26 4.42
CA ALA A 65 -1.49 -9.20 4.15
C ALA A 65 -0.84 -10.46 4.70
N VAL A 66 -0.11 -11.18 3.86
CA VAL A 66 0.61 -12.39 4.25
C VAL A 66 2.12 -12.21 4.24
N GLU A 67 2.60 -11.19 3.54
CA GLU A 67 4.02 -10.90 3.47
C GLU A 67 4.21 -9.43 3.17
N GLN A 68 5.19 -8.81 3.83
CA GLN A 68 5.55 -7.43 3.57
C GLN A 68 7.06 -7.29 3.68
N HIS A 69 7.66 -6.68 2.66
CA HIS A 69 9.09 -6.38 2.64
C HIS A 69 9.26 -4.87 2.59
N ILE A 70 9.88 -4.29 3.62
CA ILE A 70 10.07 -2.85 3.72
C ILE A 70 11.55 -2.51 3.69
N GLU A 71 11.89 -1.51 2.89
CA GLU A 71 13.24 -0.95 2.86
C GLU A 71 13.15 0.51 3.29
N TYR A 72 14.01 0.90 4.23
CA TYR A 72 14.10 2.27 4.74
C TYR A 72 15.30 2.95 4.09
N LYS A 73 15.07 4.06 3.41
CA LYS A 73 16.10 4.74 2.61
C LYS A 73 16.56 6.05 3.22
N ARG A 74 15.62 6.84 3.77
CA ARG A 74 15.89 8.15 4.36
C ARG A 74 15.00 8.36 5.57
N GLU A 75 15.54 9.05 6.57
CA GLU A 75 14.76 9.40 7.76
C GLU A 75 13.73 10.48 7.43
N LEU A 76 12.59 10.41 8.10
CA LEU A 76 11.58 11.46 8.09
C LEU A 76 11.50 12.04 9.50
N ARG A 77 11.42 13.36 9.58
CA ARG A 77 11.40 14.09 10.85
C ARG A 77 10.10 14.83 11.05
N ALA A 78 9.83 15.22 12.29
CA ALA A 78 8.65 16.01 12.61
C ALA A 78 8.59 17.26 11.71
N GLY A 79 7.44 17.47 11.09
CA GLY A 79 7.21 18.57 10.17
C GLY A 79 7.38 18.18 8.70
N ASP A 80 7.96 17.04 8.40
CA ASP A 80 8.13 16.63 7.01
C ASP A 80 6.78 16.25 6.38
N LEU A 81 6.61 16.67 5.13
CA LEU A 81 5.46 16.28 4.32
C LEU A 81 5.81 15.01 3.58
N LEU A 82 4.90 14.05 3.58
CA LEU A 82 5.14 12.79 2.89
C LEU A 82 3.99 12.43 1.98
N THR A 83 4.31 11.70 0.92
CA THR A 83 3.34 11.20 -0.04
C THR A 83 3.67 9.75 -0.33
N ILE A 84 2.65 8.91 -0.40
CA ILE A 84 2.82 7.52 -0.84
C ILE A 84 2.19 7.38 -2.21
N ARG A 85 2.96 6.80 -3.14
CA ARG A 85 2.47 6.40 -4.45
C ARG A 85 2.51 4.90 -4.54
N SER A 86 1.46 4.34 -5.11
CA SER A 86 1.27 2.91 -5.13
C SER A 86 0.91 2.42 -6.51
N SER A 87 1.30 1.19 -6.80
CA SER A 87 0.89 0.51 -8.02
C SER A 87 0.78 -0.98 -7.76
N VAL A 88 0.14 -1.69 -8.70
CA VAL A 88 0.07 -3.13 -8.64
C VAL A 88 1.32 -3.70 -9.31
N LEU A 89 1.97 -4.63 -8.63
CA LEU A 89 3.16 -5.30 -9.16
C LEU A 89 2.78 -6.57 -9.90
N GLU A 90 1.94 -7.40 -9.29
CA GLU A 90 1.47 -8.66 -9.87
C GLU A 90 0.09 -9.00 -9.32
N ALA A 91 -0.66 -9.78 -10.10
CA ALA A 91 -1.96 -10.31 -9.67
C ALA A 91 -2.09 -11.76 -10.09
N TRP A 92 -2.65 -12.56 -9.21
CA TRP A 92 -2.95 -13.98 -9.42
C TRP A 92 -4.43 -14.21 -9.12
N GLU A 93 -4.87 -15.44 -9.28
CA GLU A 93 -6.28 -15.78 -9.04
C GLU A 93 -6.74 -15.39 -7.63
N LYS A 94 -5.91 -15.65 -6.61
CA LYS A 94 -6.29 -15.47 -5.20
C LYS A 94 -5.46 -14.44 -4.46
N SER A 95 -4.52 -13.80 -5.13
CA SER A 95 -3.59 -12.90 -4.45
C SER A 95 -3.17 -11.74 -5.34
N VAL A 96 -2.65 -10.71 -4.71
CA VAL A 96 -2.18 -9.52 -5.39
C VAL A 96 -0.96 -8.98 -4.65
N ARG A 97 -0.02 -8.43 -5.40
CA ARG A 97 1.17 -7.80 -4.84
C ARG A 97 1.19 -6.34 -5.22
N PHE A 98 1.29 -5.49 -4.23
CA PHE A 98 1.37 -4.04 -4.40
C PHE A 98 2.77 -3.55 -4.07
N VAL A 99 3.15 -2.43 -4.68
CA VAL A 99 4.33 -1.68 -4.26
C VAL A 99 3.87 -0.29 -3.81
N HIS A 100 4.38 0.15 -2.66
CA HIS A 100 4.16 1.48 -2.13
C HIS A 100 5.50 2.18 -1.99
N GLN A 101 5.58 3.43 -2.40
CA GLN A 101 6.80 4.23 -2.27
C GLN A 101 6.45 5.52 -1.54
N MET A 102 7.12 5.73 -0.41
CA MET A 102 6.93 6.89 0.45
C MET A 102 8.05 7.89 0.19
N THR A 103 7.69 9.08 -0.23
CA THR A 103 8.66 10.14 -0.53
C THR A 103 8.47 11.32 0.40
N ASN A 104 9.58 11.99 0.71
CA ASN A 104 9.52 13.33 1.29
C ASN A 104 9.05 14.25 0.17
N GLU A 105 7.89 14.87 0.35
CA GLU A 105 7.27 15.64 -0.73
C GLU A 105 8.06 16.89 -1.10
N GLU A 106 8.72 17.50 -0.13
CA GLU A 106 9.49 18.71 -0.38
C GLU A 106 10.81 18.43 -1.10
N SER A 107 11.56 17.41 -0.65
CA SER A 107 12.86 17.08 -1.25
C SER A 107 12.74 16.15 -2.46
N GLY A 108 11.65 15.43 -2.58
CA GLY A 108 11.47 14.41 -3.61
C GLY A 108 12.22 13.11 -3.34
N GLU A 109 12.91 13.01 -2.20
CA GLU A 109 13.70 11.80 -1.89
C GLU A 109 12.82 10.65 -1.44
N LEU A 110 13.14 9.45 -1.90
CA LEU A 110 12.48 8.23 -1.47
C LEU A 110 12.87 7.93 -0.02
N ALA A 111 11.88 7.95 0.88
CA ALA A 111 12.11 7.67 2.30
C ALA A 111 12.01 6.17 2.61
N ALA A 112 11.04 5.49 2.01
CA ALA A 112 10.84 4.06 2.24
C ALA A 112 10.04 3.46 1.09
N LYS A 113 10.19 2.15 0.93
CA LYS A 113 9.48 1.38 -0.09
C LYS A 113 9.02 0.08 0.53
N THR A 114 7.83 -0.36 0.19
CA THR A 114 7.36 -1.68 0.61
C THR A 114 6.74 -2.44 -0.56
N VAL A 115 6.92 -3.75 -0.53
CA VAL A 115 6.17 -4.68 -1.38
C VAL A 115 5.32 -5.52 -0.46
N VAL A 116 4.02 -5.49 -0.66
CA VAL A 116 3.06 -6.22 0.18
C VAL A 116 2.27 -7.19 -0.68
N THR A 117 2.17 -8.44 -0.19
CA THR A 117 1.36 -9.47 -0.83
C THR A 117 0.10 -9.69 0.00
N GLY A 118 -1.04 -9.56 -0.65
CA GLY A 118 -2.35 -9.81 -0.05
C GLY A 118 -3.01 -11.02 -0.67
N VAL A 119 -3.70 -11.80 0.16
CA VAL A 119 -4.46 -12.97 -0.28
C VAL A 119 -5.94 -12.70 -0.04
N CYS A 120 -6.74 -13.00 -1.05
CA CYS A 120 -8.19 -12.88 -0.93
C CYS A 120 -8.73 -14.07 -0.14
N ILE A 121 -9.53 -13.78 0.87
CA ILE A 121 -10.13 -14.81 1.72
C ILE A 121 -11.64 -14.66 1.76
N ASP A 122 -12.31 -15.78 1.96
CA ASP A 122 -13.70 -15.81 2.37
C ASP A 122 -13.71 -15.53 3.88
N ILE A 123 -14.45 -14.48 4.30
CA ILE A 123 -14.42 -14.04 5.69
C ILE A 123 -15.02 -15.10 6.62
N SER A 124 -16.12 -15.76 6.20
CA SER A 124 -16.78 -16.78 7.02
C SER A 124 -15.97 -18.06 7.12
N ALA A 125 -15.51 -18.56 5.99
CA ALA A 125 -14.76 -19.83 5.93
C ALA A 125 -13.29 -19.67 6.35
N ARG A 126 -12.78 -18.45 6.35
CA ARG A 126 -11.35 -18.16 6.64
C ARG A 126 -10.41 -18.94 5.74
N LYS A 127 -10.79 -19.06 4.47
CA LYS A 127 -10.00 -19.75 3.46
C LYS A 127 -9.76 -18.84 2.27
N ALA A 128 -8.64 -19.07 1.57
CA ALA A 128 -8.34 -18.36 0.34
C ALA A 128 -9.45 -18.62 -0.70
N ARG A 129 -9.78 -17.58 -1.44
CA ARG A 129 -10.76 -17.65 -2.52
C ARG A 129 -10.32 -16.76 -3.67
N ALA A 130 -10.87 -17.00 -4.84
CA ALA A 130 -10.57 -16.17 -6.00
C ALA A 130 -11.05 -14.74 -5.78
N LEU A 131 -10.26 -13.79 -6.26
CA LEU A 131 -10.67 -12.38 -6.32
C LEU A 131 -11.95 -12.28 -7.16
N PRO A 132 -12.89 -11.39 -6.80
CA PRO A 132 -14.00 -11.09 -7.69
C PRO A 132 -13.48 -10.75 -9.08
N HIS A 133 -14.14 -11.26 -10.11
CA HIS A 133 -13.64 -11.17 -11.48
C HIS A 133 -13.39 -9.73 -11.96
N ASP A 134 -14.28 -8.82 -11.61
CA ASP A 134 -14.12 -7.42 -12.00
C ASP A 134 -12.92 -6.76 -11.32
N ILE A 135 -12.64 -7.13 -10.08
CA ILE A 135 -11.48 -6.64 -9.35
C ILE A 135 -10.21 -7.18 -9.99
N PHE A 136 -10.16 -8.48 -10.23
CA PHE A 136 -9.01 -9.09 -10.91
C PHE A 136 -8.73 -8.42 -12.25
N ARG A 137 -9.77 -8.16 -13.03
CA ARG A 137 -9.62 -7.50 -14.33
C ARG A 137 -9.09 -6.07 -14.21
N ARG A 138 -9.57 -5.32 -13.23
CA ARG A 138 -9.08 -3.95 -12.98
C ARG A 138 -7.61 -3.95 -12.58
N ILE A 139 -7.25 -4.86 -11.68
CA ILE A 139 -5.86 -5.00 -11.26
C ILE A 139 -4.98 -5.37 -12.45
N ALA A 140 -5.40 -6.34 -13.24
CA ALA A 140 -4.65 -6.77 -14.43
C ALA A 140 -4.47 -5.63 -15.43
N SER A 141 -5.50 -4.80 -15.62
CA SER A 141 -5.42 -3.68 -16.56
C SER A 141 -4.47 -2.58 -16.09
N LEU A 142 -4.32 -2.40 -14.78
CA LEU A 142 -3.39 -1.42 -14.23
C LEU A 142 -1.93 -1.84 -14.44
N ASN A 143 -1.70 -3.10 -14.66
CA ASN A 143 -0.35 -3.65 -14.80
C ASN A 143 0.11 -3.76 -16.26
N GLU A 144 -0.70 -3.30 -17.19
CA GLU A 144 -0.37 -3.33 -18.61
C GLU A 144 0.48 -2.15 -19.08
#